data_663cb24720ce12450ec974dcbe06e804
#
_entry.id   663cb24720ce12450ec974dcbe06e804
#
_cell.length_a   1.000
_cell.length_b   1.000
_cell.length_c   1.000
_cell.angle_alpha   90.00
_cell.angle_beta   90.00
_cell.angle_gamma   90.00
#
_symmetry.space_group_name_H-M   'P 1'
#
loop_
_entity.id
_entity.type
_entity.pdbx_description
1 polymer ?
#
loop_
_entity_poly.entity_id
_entity_poly.type
_entity_poly.pdbx_seq_one_letter_code
_entity_poly.pdbx_strand_id
1 'polypeptide(L)'
;MEYYGCITPDGVSQYLKAYITSEDYTVVGFIAPGASLQIASMWTSPFEGDNAGSIAGIETIANAAQSATTTTSVTRWNSLMVWQGSQPPSISLPLDFIALYDPATEVDGAIKALCAMVSPELKDTEPGGRRPYVCTVNIGRRLILADVVIQDVSYSLDAQRNSEGYFATNTVTLQLSGMAVQNRSEIPGLFI
;
A
#
# COMPACT_ATOMS: atom_id res chain seq x y z
N MET A 1 -12.62 -21.60 -0.04
CA MET A 1 -12.56 -20.14 -0.27
C MET A 1 -13.81 -19.53 0.32
N GLU A 2 -13.68 -18.73 1.32
CA GLU A 2 -14.77 -18.06 2.03
C GLU A 2 -14.90 -16.61 1.55
N TYR A 3 -16.14 -16.13 1.44
CA TYR A 3 -16.43 -14.79 0.94
C TYR A 3 -17.00 -13.93 2.05
N TYR A 4 -16.44 -12.72 2.21
CA TYR A 4 -16.84 -11.75 3.22
C TYR A 4 -16.99 -10.35 2.64
N GLY A 5 -17.75 -9.50 3.32
CA GLY A 5 -17.96 -8.11 2.93
C GLY A 5 -19.18 -7.88 2.07
N CYS A 6 -19.16 -6.82 1.28
CA CYS A 6 -20.30 -6.35 0.47
C CYS A 6 -20.54 -7.21 -0.79
N ILE A 7 -20.85 -8.49 -0.60
CA ILE A 7 -21.01 -9.50 -1.67
C ILE A 7 -22.44 -9.51 -2.22
N THR A 8 -23.42 -9.23 -1.38
CA THR A 8 -24.85 -9.27 -1.71
C THR A 8 -25.20 -8.34 -2.87
N PRO A 9 -26.23 -8.66 -3.66
CA PRO A 9 -26.71 -7.75 -4.68
C PRO A 9 -27.30 -6.50 -4.04
N ASP A 10 -26.46 -5.48 -3.90
CA ASP A 10 -26.77 -4.19 -3.28
C ASP A 10 -27.13 -3.10 -4.29
N GLY A 11 -27.20 -3.44 -5.56
CA GLY A 11 -27.47 -2.49 -6.65
C GLY A 11 -26.30 -1.54 -6.96
N VAL A 12 -25.18 -1.65 -6.23
CA VAL A 12 -24.01 -0.81 -6.44
C VAL A 12 -23.12 -1.38 -7.54
N SER A 13 -22.56 -0.50 -8.35
CA SER A 13 -21.67 -0.89 -9.44
C SER A 13 -20.41 -1.60 -8.92
N GLN A 14 -20.05 -2.69 -9.58
CA GLN A 14 -18.83 -3.45 -9.29
C GLN A 14 -17.54 -2.63 -9.50
N TYR A 15 -17.60 -1.53 -10.23
CA TYR A 15 -16.50 -0.60 -10.43
C TYR A 15 -16.21 0.27 -9.18
N LEU A 16 -17.10 0.30 -8.22
CA LEU A 16 -16.93 0.98 -6.94
C LEU A 16 -16.45 0.05 -5.82
N LYS A 17 -16.20 -1.22 -6.15
CA LYS A 17 -15.77 -2.24 -5.19
C LYS A 17 -14.33 -2.65 -5.43
N ALA A 18 -13.63 -3.00 -4.36
CA ALA A 18 -12.36 -3.68 -4.42
C ALA A 18 -12.52 -5.12 -3.92
N TYR A 19 -11.80 -6.02 -4.57
CA TYR A 19 -11.76 -7.44 -4.27
C TYR A 19 -10.35 -7.81 -3.85
N ILE A 20 -10.20 -8.36 -2.65
CA ILE A 20 -8.94 -8.85 -2.11
C ILE A 20 -9.09 -10.35 -1.96
N THR A 21 -8.34 -11.09 -2.76
CA THR A 21 -8.43 -12.54 -2.83
C THR A 21 -7.13 -13.18 -2.39
N SER A 22 -7.19 -14.06 -1.41
CA SER A 22 -6.11 -14.94 -0.98
C SER A 22 -6.45 -16.39 -1.29
N GLU A 23 -5.65 -17.33 -0.82
CA GLU A 23 -5.89 -18.77 -0.97
C GLU A 23 -7.23 -19.19 -0.33
N ASP A 24 -7.53 -18.68 0.88
CA ASP A 24 -8.69 -19.11 1.68
C ASP A 24 -9.84 -18.10 1.67
N TYR A 25 -9.55 -16.82 1.52
CA TYR A 25 -10.50 -15.72 1.72
C TYR A 25 -10.64 -14.84 0.48
N THR A 26 -11.86 -14.37 0.26
CA THR A 26 -12.13 -13.25 -0.66
C THR A 26 -12.93 -12.20 0.10
N VAL A 27 -12.39 -11.00 0.20
CA VAL A 27 -13.03 -9.85 0.84
C VAL A 27 -13.41 -8.83 -0.21
N VAL A 28 -14.65 -8.35 -0.14
CA VAL A 28 -15.19 -7.33 -1.04
C VAL A 28 -15.64 -6.13 -0.23
N GLY A 29 -15.08 -4.95 -0.51
CA GLY A 29 -15.44 -3.70 0.14
C GLY A 29 -15.67 -2.58 -0.85
N PHE A 30 -16.39 -1.54 -0.44
CA PHE A 30 -16.53 -0.33 -1.24
C PHE A 30 -15.24 0.50 -1.15
N ILE A 31 -14.80 1.04 -2.29
CA ILE A 31 -13.61 1.89 -2.32
C ILE A 31 -13.96 3.23 -1.69
N ALA A 32 -13.33 3.54 -0.56
CA ALA A 32 -13.50 4.79 0.16
C ALA A 32 -12.56 5.89 -0.40
N PRO A 33 -12.85 7.18 -0.12
CA PRO A 33 -11.98 8.27 -0.51
C PRO A 33 -10.56 8.14 0.07
N GLY A 34 -9.55 8.49 -0.74
CA GLY A 34 -8.14 8.40 -0.34
C GLY A 34 -7.41 7.15 -0.86
N ALA A 35 -8.10 6.29 -1.63
CA ALA A 35 -7.44 5.19 -2.32
C ALA A 35 -6.38 5.71 -3.30
N SER A 36 -5.15 5.18 -3.21
CA SER A 36 -4.02 5.62 -4.04
C SER A 36 -3.07 4.46 -4.34
N LEU A 37 -2.51 4.49 -5.55
CA LEU A 37 -1.41 3.62 -5.98
C LEU A 37 -0.16 4.48 -6.16
N GLN A 38 0.95 4.04 -5.59
CA GLN A 38 2.25 4.69 -5.76
C GLN A 38 3.23 3.72 -6.42
N ILE A 39 3.86 4.18 -7.49
CA ILE A 39 4.97 3.52 -8.15
C ILE A 39 6.15 4.50 -8.10
N ALA A 40 7.22 4.13 -7.39
CA ALA A 40 8.33 5.03 -7.11
C ALA A 40 9.62 4.56 -7.76
N SER A 41 10.35 5.50 -8.34
CA SER A 41 11.71 5.32 -8.84
C SER A 41 12.66 6.16 -8.01
N MET A 42 13.80 5.57 -7.64
CA MET A 42 14.80 6.25 -6.84
C MET A 42 15.91 6.80 -7.76
N TRP A 43 16.03 8.11 -7.73
CA TRP A 43 17.07 8.85 -8.45
C TRP A 43 17.90 9.62 -7.45
N THR A 44 19.20 9.47 -7.48
CA THR A 44 20.11 10.24 -6.62
C THR A 44 21.24 10.83 -7.47
N SER A 45 21.82 11.90 -6.99
CA SER A 45 23.08 12.37 -7.57
C SER A 45 24.23 11.58 -6.94
N PRO A 46 25.09 10.90 -7.71
CA PRO A 46 26.25 10.19 -7.17
C PRO A 46 27.27 11.16 -6.54
N PHE A 47 27.11 12.45 -6.79
CA PHE A 47 27.96 13.53 -6.27
C PHE A 47 27.28 14.32 -5.15
N GLU A 48 26.22 13.79 -4.54
CA GLU A 48 25.56 14.39 -3.39
C GLU A 48 26.51 14.33 -2.19
N GLY A 49 27.12 15.47 -1.87
CA GLY A 49 28.20 15.58 -0.88
C GLY A 49 29.60 15.89 -1.47
N ASP A 50 29.86 15.62 -2.74
CA ASP A 50 31.07 16.04 -3.43
C ASP A 50 30.90 17.46 -3.98
N ASN A 51 30.87 18.42 -3.11
CA ASN A 51 31.15 19.80 -3.52
C ASN A 51 32.63 19.86 -3.92
N ALA A 52 32.93 20.51 -5.03
CA ALA A 52 34.31 20.78 -5.43
C ALA A 52 35.00 21.59 -4.29
N GLY A 53 35.64 20.90 -3.37
CA GLY A 53 36.20 21.49 -2.18
C GLY A 53 35.99 20.71 -0.88
N SER A 54 35.51 19.45 -0.94
CA SER A 54 35.44 18.56 0.22
C SER A 54 36.81 18.14 0.75
N ILE A 55 37.65 19.13 1.04
CA ILE A 55 38.77 19.01 1.96
C ILE A 55 38.23 19.58 3.28
N ALA A 56 38.29 18.76 4.34
CA ALA A 56 37.84 19.13 5.67
C ALA A 56 38.39 20.55 6.06
N GLY A 57 37.47 21.50 6.22
CA GLY A 57 37.78 22.90 6.52
C GLY A 57 37.42 23.93 5.43
N ILE A 58 37.16 23.51 4.19
CA ILE A 58 36.83 24.44 3.09
C ILE A 58 35.29 24.57 2.90
N GLU A 59 34.49 23.64 3.44
CA GLU A 59 33.01 23.70 3.34
C GLU A 59 32.42 24.98 3.99
N THR A 60 32.97 25.41 5.10
CA THR A 60 32.53 26.62 5.80
C THR A 60 32.81 27.89 4.99
N ILE A 61 33.93 27.90 4.27
CA ILE A 61 34.33 29.04 3.41
C ILE A 61 33.53 29.05 2.11
N ALA A 62 33.27 27.87 1.52
CA ALA A 62 32.46 27.73 0.33
C ALA A 62 31.00 28.16 0.56
N ASN A 63 30.40 27.74 1.70
CA ASN A 63 29.04 28.13 2.07
C ASN A 63 28.92 29.63 2.41
N ALA A 64 29.94 30.23 3.04
CA ALA A 64 29.99 31.66 3.28
C ALA A 64 30.15 32.47 1.98
N ALA A 65 30.96 31.97 1.03
CA ALA A 65 31.12 32.59 -0.29
C ALA A 65 29.85 32.48 -1.15
N GLN A 66 29.11 31.37 -1.06
CA GLN A 66 27.80 31.20 -1.72
C GLN A 66 26.78 32.22 -1.22
N SER A 67 26.71 32.46 0.08
CA SER A 67 25.76 33.43 0.64
C SER A 67 26.11 34.89 0.31
N ALA A 68 27.39 35.18 0.04
CA ALA A 68 27.85 36.52 -0.27
C ALA A 68 27.88 36.88 -1.76
N THR A 69 28.03 35.87 -2.65
CA THR A 69 28.29 36.12 -4.07
C THR A 69 27.21 35.61 -5.02
N THR A 70 26.14 34.96 -4.52
CA THR A 70 25.11 34.28 -5.33
C THR A 70 25.65 33.25 -6.33
N THR A 71 26.92 32.88 -6.22
CA THR A 71 27.57 31.86 -7.04
C THR A 71 27.51 30.50 -6.33
N THR A 72 27.10 29.44 -7.02
CA THR A 72 27.03 28.08 -6.45
C THR A 72 28.31 27.28 -6.73
N SER A 73 28.72 26.44 -5.80
CA SER A 73 29.78 25.45 -6.00
C SER A 73 29.29 24.20 -6.75
N VAL A 74 27.96 24.08 -6.95
CA VAL A 74 27.37 22.96 -7.68
C VAL A 74 27.51 23.16 -9.17
N THR A 75 28.15 22.22 -9.85
CA THR A 75 28.28 22.21 -11.31
C THR A 75 27.16 21.37 -11.92
N ARG A 76 26.89 21.57 -13.23
CA ARG A 76 25.91 20.77 -13.95
C ARG A 76 26.24 19.26 -13.92
N TRP A 77 27.51 18.90 -13.84
CA TRP A 77 27.95 17.52 -13.68
C TRP A 77 27.54 16.92 -12.32
N ASN A 78 27.66 17.67 -11.25
CA ASN A 78 27.30 17.24 -9.90
C ASN A 78 25.77 17.18 -9.69
N SER A 79 25.00 17.76 -10.61
CA SER A 79 23.53 17.72 -10.59
C SER A 79 22.94 16.58 -11.44
N LEU A 80 23.77 15.74 -12.06
CA LEU A 80 23.30 14.60 -12.83
C LEU A 80 22.62 13.58 -11.87
N MET A 81 21.43 13.17 -12.25
CA MET A 81 20.67 12.15 -11.54
C MET A 81 20.97 10.77 -12.13
N VAL A 82 21.30 9.82 -11.28
CA VAL A 82 21.53 8.41 -11.64
C VAL A 82 20.44 7.58 -11.00
N TRP A 83 19.86 6.69 -11.79
CA TRP A 83 18.84 5.77 -11.31
C TRP A 83 19.47 4.73 -10.39
N GLN A 84 18.93 4.62 -9.17
CA GLN A 84 19.39 3.69 -8.13
C GLN A 84 18.51 2.44 -8.01
N GLY A 85 17.32 2.50 -8.59
CA GLY A 85 16.37 1.41 -8.53
C GLY A 85 14.93 1.88 -8.51
N SER A 86 14.02 0.93 -8.41
CA SER A 86 12.59 1.19 -8.22
C SER A 86 12.09 0.44 -6.99
N GLN A 87 11.03 0.93 -6.40
CA GLN A 87 10.36 0.25 -5.31
C GLN A 87 9.18 -0.58 -5.85
N PRO A 88 8.81 -1.68 -5.18
CA PRO A 88 7.56 -2.36 -5.45
C PRO A 88 6.38 -1.38 -5.34
N PRO A 89 5.32 -1.57 -6.15
CA PRO A 89 4.13 -0.72 -6.06
C PRO A 89 3.52 -0.82 -4.66
N SER A 90 3.14 0.31 -4.09
CA SER A 90 2.43 0.39 -2.82
C SER A 90 1.05 0.99 -3.02
N ILE A 91 0.06 0.46 -2.30
CA ILE A 91 -1.33 0.89 -2.37
C ILE A 91 -1.81 1.22 -0.97
N SER A 92 -2.35 2.42 -0.81
CA SER A 92 -3.18 2.77 0.33
C SER A 92 -4.64 2.61 -0.10
N LEU A 93 -5.36 1.67 0.51
CA LEU A 93 -6.71 1.28 0.10
C LEU A 93 -7.65 1.35 1.30
N PRO A 94 -8.30 2.47 1.54
CA PRO A 94 -9.42 2.54 2.46
C PRO A 94 -10.66 1.87 1.83
N LEU A 95 -11.31 1.01 2.60
CA LEU A 95 -12.50 0.26 2.24
C LEU A 95 -13.61 0.54 3.23
N ASP A 96 -14.79 0.88 2.74
CA ASP A 96 -16.00 0.99 3.54
C ASP A 96 -16.78 -0.32 3.50
N PHE A 97 -17.14 -0.81 4.68
CA PHE A 97 -18.03 -1.94 4.87
C PHE A 97 -19.33 -1.46 5.52
N ILE A 98 -20.45 -1.85 4.93
CA ILE A 98 -21.79 -1.46 5.38
C ILE A 98 -22.62 -2.74 5.43
N ALA A 99 -23.23 -2.99 6.56
CA ALA A 99 -24.14 -4.12 6.73
C ALA A 99 -25.49 -3.80 6.09
N LEU A 100 -25.90 -4.63 5.14
CA LEU A 100 -27.21 -4.56 4.50
C LEU A 100 -28.15 -5.63 5.02
N TYR A 101 -27.65 -6.85 5.24
CA TYR A 101 -28.43 -8.00 5.66
C TYR A 101 -27.84 -8.68 6.89
N ASP A 102 -26.54 -9.01 6.87
CA ASP A 102 -25.86 -9.74 7.94
C ASP A 102 -24.58 -9.02 8.36
N PRO A 103 -24.62 -8.21 9.43
CA PRO A 103 -23.45 -7.51 9.94
C PRO A 103 -22.29 -8.44 10.33
N ALA A 104 -22.60 -9.66 10.76
CA ALA A 104 -21.58 -10.62 11.19
C ALA A 104 -20.69 -11.08 10.01
N THR A 105 -21.25 -11.23 8.81
CA THR A 105 -20.52 -11.66 7.61
C THR A 105 -20.04 -10.46 6.79
N GLU A 106 -20.88 -9.42 6.67
CA GLU A 106 -20.61 -8.29 5.77
C GLU A 106 -19.57 -7.32 6.34
N VAL A 107 -19.51 -7.13 7.66
CA VAL A 107 -18.59 -6.19 8.28
C VAL A 107 -17.58 -6.91 9.18
N ASP A 108 -18.03 -7.57 10.24
CA ASP A 108 -17.14 -8.24 11.18
C ASP A 108 -16.33 -9.37 10.54
N GLY A 109 -16.97 -10.17 9.69
CA GLY A 109 -16.32 -11.24 8.94
C GLY A 109 -15.24 -10.72 8.00
N ALA A 110 -15.52 -9.60 7.31
CA ALA A 110 -14.57 -8.94 6.43
C ALA A 110 -13.33 -8.44 7.21
N ILE A 111 -13.53 -7.78 8.35
CA ILE A 111 -12.45 -7.31 9.22
C ILE A 111 -11.62 -8.51 9.72
N LYS A 112 -12.26 -9.57 10.22
CA LYS A 112 -11.58 -10.79 10.70
C LYS A 112 -10.75 -11.44 9.59
N ALA A 113 -11.30 -11.56 8.38
CA ALA A 113 -10.60 -12.13 7.24
C ALA A 113 -9.37 -11.30 6.85
N LEU A 114 -9.49 -9.97 6.80
CA LEU A 114 -8.37 -9.08 6.52
C LEU A 114 -7.28 -9.16 7.60
N CYS A 115 -7.66 -9.22 8.88
CA CYS A 115 -6.71 -9.42 9.96
C CYS A 115 -6.04 -10.80 9.90
N ALA A 116 -6.75 -11.85 9.49
CA ALA A 116 -6.18 -13.17 9.29
C ALA A 116 -5.19 -13.20 8.11
N MET A 117 -5.48 -12.45 7.03
CA MET A 117 -4.59 -12.37 5.88
C MET A 117 -3.24 -11.72 6.19
N VAL A 118 -3.19 -10.75 7.09
CA VAL A 118 -1.95 -10.06 7.49
C VAL A 118 -1.17 -10.83 8.55
N SER A 119 -1.82 -11.75 9.25
CA SER A 119 -1.20 -12.46 10.37
C SER A 119 -0.48 -13.72 9.91
N PRO A 120 0.76 -13.97 10.37
CA PRO A 120 1.44 -15.23 10.15
C PRO A 120 0.87 -16.33 11.07
N GLU A 121 0.99 -17.58 10.68
CA GLU A 121 0.73 -18.72 11.54
C GLU A 121 2.05 -19.32 12.01
N LEU A 122 2.43 -19.03 13.26
CA LEU A 122 3.69 -19.46 13.86
C LEU A 122 3.47 -20.67 14.76
N LYS A 123 4.46 -21.55 14.85
CA LYS A 123 4.49 -22.65 15.82
C LYS A 123 5.24 -22.19 17.07
N ASP A 124 4.82 -22.69 18.23
CA ASP A 124 5.34 -22.22 19.54
C ASP A 124 6.82 -22.55 19.75
N THR A 125 7.31 -23.69 19.28
CA THR A 125 8.65 -24.19 19.63
C THR A 125 9.50 -24.65 18.45
N GLU A 126 8.90 -24.86 17.29
CA GLU A 126 9.61 -25.38 16.10
C GLU A 126 9.53 -24.41 14.92
N PRO A 127 10.61 -24.25 14.13
CA PRO A 127 10.53 -23.54 12.86
C PRO A 127 9.61 -24.30 11.90
N GLY A 128 8.82 -23.60 11.09
CA GLY A 128 7.94 -24.22 10.09
C GLY A 128 6.51 -23.66 10.12
N GLY A 129 6.33 -22.44 10.65
CA GLY A 129 5.11 -21.67 10.51
C GLY A 129 4.86 -21.21 9.06
N ARG A 130 3.68 -20.65 8.81
CA ARG A 130 3.31 -20.07 7.52
C ARG A 130 3.46 -18.55 7.56
N ARG A 131 3.98 -17.97 6.50
CA ARG A 131 4.02 -16.52 6.28
C ARG A 131 2.60 -16.00 6.07
N PRO A 132 2.36 -14.67 6.21
CA PRO A 132 1.11 -14.03 5.81
C PRO A 132 0.72 -14.35 4.37
N TYR A 133 -0.56 -14.27 4.07
CA TYR A 133 -1.07 -14.58 2.74
C TYR A 133 -0.54 -13.62 1.67
N VAL A 134 -0.31 -14.17 0.50
CA VAL A 134 -0.12 -13.38 -0.73
C VAL A 134 -1.50 -13.25 -1.39
N CYS A 135 -1.85 -12.04 -1.74
CA CYS A 135 -3.17 -11.70 -2.22
C CYS A 135 -3.13 -11.19 -3.66
N THR A 136 -4.23 -11.36 -4.36
CA THR A 136 -4.53 -10.62 -5.60
C THR A 136 -5.54 -9.54 -5.28
N VAL A 137 -5.24 -8.32 -5.67
CA VAL A 137 -6.08 -7.15 -5.43
C VAL A 137 -6.64 -6.65 -6.76
N ASN A 138 -7.97 -6.59 -6.85
CA ASN A 138 -8.68 -6.08 -8.01
C ASN A 138 -9.49 -4.85 -7.58
N ILE A 139 -9.11 -3.68 -8.05
CA ILE A 139 -9.70 -2.40 -7.69
C ILE A 139 -10.58 -1.92 -8.83
N GLY A 140 -11.88 -1.84 -8.59
CA GLY A 140 -12.87 -1.33 -9.54
C GLY A 140 -12.91 -2.07 -10.86
N ARG A 141 -12.43 -3.32 -10.92
CA ARG A 141 -12.28 -4.11 -12.15
C ARG A 141 -11.49 -3.37 -13.26
N ARG A 142 -10.66 -2.43 -12.87
CA ARG A 142 -9.81 -1.63 -13.77
C ARG A 142 -8.33 -1.79 -13.47
N LEU A 143 -8.00 -2.12 -12.23
CA LEU A 143 -6.62 -2.32 -11.79
C LEU A 143 -6.54 -3.67 -11.09
N ILE A 144 -5.69 -4.55 -11.60
CA ILE A 144 -5.40 -5.85 -11.00
C ILE A 144 -3.91 -5.93 -10.68
N LEU A 145 -3.61 -6.17 -9.41
CA LEU A 145 -2.27 -6.50 -8.95
C LEU A 145 -2.29 -7.90 -8.34
N ALA A 146 -1.46 -8.78 -8.89
CA ALA A 146 -1.14 -10.06 -8.29
C ALA A 146 0.07 -9.91 -7.36
N ASP A 147 0.31 -10.93 -6.54
CA ASP A 147 1.46 -11.03 -5.64
C ASP A 147 1.62 -9.80 -4.73
N VAL A 148 0.53 -9.41 -4.09
CA VAL A 148 0.46 -8.30 -3.13
C VAL A 148 0.42 -8.87 -1.72
N VAL A 149 1.13 -8.23 -0.79
CA VAL A 149 1.06 -8.53 0.64
C VAL A 149 0.39 -7.37 1.37
N ILE A 150 -0.42 -7.71 2.36
CA ILE A 150 -1.00 -6.73 3.27
C ILE A 150 0.06 -6.44 4.34
N GLN A 151 0.47 -5.17 4.45
CA GLN A 151 1.45 -4.74 5.45
C GLN A 151 0.79 -4.26 6.73
N ASP A 152 -0.36 -3.59 6.59
CA ASP A 152 -1.11 -3.04 7.71
C ASP A 152 -2.61 -3.08 7.45
N VAL A 153 -3.37 -3.33 8.51
CA VAL A 153 -4.83 -3.29 8.56
C VAL A 153 -5.23 -2.45 9.76
N SER A 154 -5.85 -1.32 9.52
CA SER A 154 -6.36 -0.44 10.58
C SER A 154 -7.85 -0.17 10.42
N TYR A 155 -8.59 -0.18 11.52
CA TYR A 155 -10.03 0.08 11.55
C TYR A 155 -10.45 0.72 12.87
N SER A 156 -11.60 1.39 12.88
CA SER A 156 -12.14 2.05 14.07
C SER A 156 -12.81 1.06 15.01
N LEU A 157 -12.42 1.08 16.29
CA LEU A 157 -13.06 0.27 17.34
C LEU A 157 -14.34 0.91 17.89
N ASP A 158 -14.52 2.20 17.70
CA ASP A 158 -15.65 3.02 18.14
C ASP A 158 -16.75 3.16 17.07
N ALA A 159 -16.63 2.45 15.95
CA ALA A 159 -17.65 2.43 14.90
C ALA A 159 -19.00 1.91 15.41
N GLN A 160 -20.06 2.33 14.72
CA GLN A 160 -21.44 1.99 15.11
C GLN A 160 -21.68 0.48 15.12
N ARG A 161 -22.37 0.03 16.18
CA ARG A 161 -22.71 -1.39 16.38
C ARG A 161 -24.22 -1.60 16.46
N ASN A 162 -24.66 -2.79 16.08
CA ASN A 162 -26.03 -3.22 16.27
C ASN A 162 -26.26 -3.69 17.74
N SER A 163 -27.50 -4.09 18.06
CA SER A 163 -27.88 -4.61 19.39
C SER A 163 -27.17 -5.91 19.79
N GLU A 164 -26.61 -6.64 18.84
CA GLU A 164 -25.87 -7.89 19.06
C GLU A 164 -24.36 -7.65 19.22
N GLY A 165 -23.90 -6.38 19.05
CA GLY A 165 -22.52 -6.00 19.22
C GLY A 165 -21.68 -6.04 17.93
N TYR A 166 -22.23 -6.47 16.78
CA TYR A 166 -21.56 -6.45 15.49
C TYR A 166 -21.50 -5.03 14.92
N PHE A 167 -20.44 -4.71 14.17
CA PHE A 167 -20.34 -3.45 13.47
C PHE A 167 -21.43 -3.32 12.40
N ALA A 168 -22.20 -2.25 12.45
CA ALA A 168 -23.16 -1.91 11.40
C ALA A 168 -22.47 -1.31 10.18
N THR A 169 -21.41 -0.56 10.40
CA THR A 169 -20.56 0.05 9.38
C THR A 169 -19.16 0.24 9.93
N ASN A 170 -18.13 0.10 9.11
CA ASN A 170 -16.76 0.42 9.47
C ASN A 170 -15.93 0.72 8.22
N THR A 171 -14.97 1.62 8.39
CA THR A 171 -13.95 1.90 7.37
C THR A 171 -12.65 1.22 7.78
N VAL A 172 -12.11 0.37 6.90
CA VAL A 172 -10.85 -0.35 7.09
C VAL A 172 -9.82 0.22 6.13
N THR A 173 -8.70 0.71 6.63
CA THR A 173 -7.60 1.18 5.79
C THR A 173 -6.53 0.09 5.68
N LEU A 174 -6.20 -0.27 4.46
CA LEU A 174 -5.18 -1.26 4.13
C LEU A 174 -3.96 -0.59 3.54
N GLN A 175 -2.77 -1.00 4.01
CA GLN A 175 -1.51 -0.70 3.35
C GLN A 175 -1.02 -1.98 2.67
N LEU A 176 -0.90 -1.93 1.36
CA LEU A 176 -0.56 -3.05 0.52
C LEU A 176 0.74 -2.78 -0.21
N SER A 177 1.55 -3.82 -0.40
CA SER A 177 2.79 -3.73 -1.17
C SER A 177 2.90 -4.88 -2.14
N GLY A 178 3.29 -4.61 -3.37
CA GLY A 178 3.69 -5.65 -4.31
C GLY A 178 4.94 -6.36 -3.79
N MET A 179 5.08 -7.63 -4.08
CA MET A 179 6.28 -8.41 -3.71
C MET A 179 7.49 -8.11 -4.62
N ALA A 180 7.27 -7.61 -5.82
CA ALA A 180 8.30 -7.31 -6.79
C ALA A 180 8.08 -5.96 -7.47
N VAL A 181 9.17 -5.41 -7.99
CA VAL A 181 9.14 -4.23 -8.86
C VAL A 181 8.50 -4.62 -10.18
N GLN A 182 7.60 -3.77 -10.69
CA GLN A 182 6.96 -3.97 -11.98
C GLN A 182 7.86 -3.49 -13.12
N ASN A 183 8.04 -4.33 -14.14
CA ASN A 183 8.74 -3.92 -15.34
C ASN A 183 7.88 -2.96 -16.17
N ARG A 184 8.53 -2.08 -16.90
CA ARG A 184 7.85 -1.11 -17.78
C ARG A 184 6.87 -1.77 -18.76
N SER A 185 7.20 -2.96 -19.25
CA SER A 185 6.35 -3.76 -20.15
C SER A 185 5.13 -4.38 -19.49
N GLU A 186 5.15 -4.54 -18.17
CA GLU A 186 4.07 -5.16 -17.37
C GLU A 186 3.03 -4.13 -16.92
N ILE A 187 3.43 -2.85 -16.80
CA ILE A 187 2.53 -1.77 -16.34
C ILE A 187 1.22 -1.70 -17.12
N PRO A 188 1.18 -1.76 -18.47
CA PRO A 188 -0.09 -1.74 -19.20
C PRO A 188 -1.01 -2.91 -18.85
N GLY A 189 -0.46 -4.07 -18.48
CA GLY A 189 -1.22 -5.26 -18.08
C GLY A 189 -1.87 -5.18 -16.71
N LEU A 190 -1.50 -4.19 -15.89
CA LEU A 190 -2.15 -3.94 -14.60
C LEU A 190 -3.53 -3.29 -14.79
N PHE A 191 -3.72 -2.60 -15.90
CA PHE A 191 -4.94 -1.86 -16.22
C PHE A 191 -5.76 -2.63 -17.27
N ILE A 192 -7.06 -2.86 -16.97
CA ILE A 192 -8.01 -3.59 -17.80
C ILE A 192 -8.97 -2.61 -18.50
#